data_b0204cf03e72a37117c21e50f20601f0
#
_entry.id   b0204cf03e72a37117c21e50f20601f0
#
_cell.length_a   1.000
_cell.length_b   1.000
_cell.length_c   1.000
_cell.angle_alpha   90.00
_cell.angle_beta   90.00
_cell.angle_gamma   90.00
#
_symmetry.space_group_name_H-M   'P 1'
#
loop_
_entity.id
_entity.type
_entity.pdbx_description
1 polymer ?
#
loop_
_entity_poly.entity_id
_entity_poly.type
_entity_poly.pdbx_seq_one_letter_code
_entity_poly.pdbx_strand_id
1 'polypeptide(L)'
;MRRPTDDSLFTRAALIAVTVGYVGLFLLLPLLIVFFSALEQGISAAFAALKDADAQSAIHLTLITAAIAVPLNAIFGICAAWAVAKYDFRGKSILTALIDLPFSVSPVIAGLIYVLVFGMQGWLGPWLRDHDIKIVFALPGIVLATMFVTFPFVARELIPLMADQGRDEEEAAVTLGASGFQTFLRVTLPNIKWGLLYGVLLCNARAMGEFGAVSVVSGHIRGLTDTMPLHVEVLYNDYQYVAAFAVASLLALLAIVTLILKSLLEWRYADEIAAVHRH
;
A
#
# COMPACT_ATOMS: atom_id res chain seq x y z
N MET A 1 19.92 -39.45 18.10
CA MET A 1 19.19 -39.86 16.89
C MET A 1 18.90 -38.61 16.06
N ARG A 2 19.47 -38.49 14.86
CA ARG A 2 19.11 -37.39 13.93
C ARG A 2 17.67 -37.63 13.50
N ARG A 3 16.84 -36.58 13.55
CA ARG A 3 15.47 -36.67 13.02
C ARG A 3 15.55 -36.88 11.53
N PRO A 4 14.65 -37.68 10.92
CA PRO A 4 14.65 -37.93 9.45
C PRO A 4 14.53 -36.68 8.58
N THR A 5 14.24 -35.52 9.21
CA THR A 5 14.09 -34.20 8.59
C THR A 5 15.30 -33.29 8.80
N ASP A 6 16.42 -33.77 9.38
CA ASP A 6 17.65 -32.98 9.52
C ASP A 6 18.40 -33.01 8.16
N ASP A 7 18.19 -31.95 7.36
CA ASP A 7 18.93 -31.70 6.14
C ASP A 7 20.43 -31.67 6.40
N SER A 8 21.24 -32.17 5.44
CA SER A 8 22.68 -32.08 5.56
C SER A 8 23.13 -30.61 5.65
N LEU A 9 24.20 -30.34 6.41
CA LEU A 9 24.77 -28.97 6.50
C LEU A 9 25.07 -28.38 5.11
N PHE A 10 25.46 -29.23 4.18
CA PHE A 10 25.72 -28.85 2.77
C PHE A 10 24.43 -28.40 2.08
N THR A 11 23.34 -29.16 2.20
CA THR A 11 22.04 -28.80 1.59
C THR A 11 21.53 -27.48 2.15
N ARG A 12 21.61 -27.32 3.47
CA ARG A 12 21.21 -26.08 4.15
C ARG A 12 22.05 -24.87 3.68
N ALA A 13 23.38 -25.03 3.65
CA ALA A 13 24.28 -23.97 3.17
C ALA A 13 24.05 -23.63 1.70
N ALA A 14 23.82 -24.63 0.85
CA ALA A 14 23.52 -24.42 -0.57
C ALA A 14 22.20 -23.66 -0.78
N LEU A 15 21.13 -24.04 -0.07
CA LEU A 15 19.84 -23.35 -0.13
C LEU A 15 19.95 -21.89 0.33
N ILE A 16 20.65 -21.65 1.44
CA ILE A 16 20.88 -20.29 1.93
C ILE A 16 21.69 -19.48 0.92
N ALA A 17 22.77 -20.04 0.36
CA ALA A 17 23.62 -19.36 -0.61
C ALA A 17 22.84 -19.00 -1.90
N VAL A 18 22.01 -19.91 -2.40
CA VAL A 18 21.16 -19.65 -3.59
C VAL A 18 20.14 -18.54 -3.28
N THR A 19 19.47 -18.61 -2.12
CA THR A 19 18.49 -17.60 -1.73
C THR A 19 19.13 -16.23 -1.55
N VAL A 20 20.24 -16.14 -0.82
CA VAL A 20 20.97 -14.88 -0.59
C VAL A 20 21.54 -14.34 -1.91
N GLY A 21 22.09 -15.23 -2.76
CA GLY A 21 22.59 -14.85 -4.09
C GLY A 21 21.49 -14.31 -4.98
N TYR A 22 20.32 -14.94 -4.98
CA TYR A 22 19.15 -14.47 -5.73
C TYR A 22 18.67 -13.10 -5.24
N VAL A 23 18.49 -12.94 -3.94
CA VAL A 23 18.08 -11.66 -3.34
C VAL A 23 19.13 -10.58 -3.60
N GLY A 24 20.41 -10.89 -3.45
CA GLY A 24 21.50 -9.96 -3.73
C GLY A 24 21.51 -9.49 -5.18
N LEU A 25 21.40 -10.42 -6.12
CA LEU A 25 21.49 -10.12 -7.56
C LEU A 25 20.23 -9.41 -8.09
N PHE A 26 19.03 -9.88 -7.72
CA PHE A 26 17.79 -9.40 -8.34
C PHE A 26 17.11 -8.28 -7.56
N LEU A 27 17.44 -8.09 -6.29
CA LEU A 27 16.80 -7.07 -5.46
C LEU A 27 17.80 -5.99 -5.00
N LEU A 28 18.91 -6.38 -4.37
CA LEU A 28 19.87 -5.41 -3.84
C LEU A 28 20.68 -4.73 -4.94
N LEU A 29 21.14 -5.47 -5.96
CA LEU A 29 21.95 -4.88 -7.03
C LEU A 29 21.19 -3.80 -7.82
N PRO A 30 19.96 -4.02 -8.34
CA PRO A 30 19.20 -2.95 -9.00
C PRO A 30 18.94 -1.76 -8.09
N LEU A 31 18.64 -2.00 -6.81
CA LEU A 31 18.43 -0.93 -5.84
C LEU A 31 19.70 -0.07 -5.64
N LEU A 32 20.86 -0.71 -5.52
CA LEU A 32 22.14 -0.01 -5.44
C LEU A 32 22.44 0.79 -6.71
N ILE A 33 22.15 0.24 -7.89
CA ILE A 33 22.33 0.96 -9.16
C ILE A 33 21.51 2.24 -9.18
N VAL A 34 20.26 2.23 -8.70
CA VAL A 34 19.42 3.44 -8.61
C VAL A 34 20.12 4.53 -7.78
N PHE A 35 20.66 4.19 -6.60
CA PHE A 35 21.38 5.15 -5.75
C PHE A 35 22.70 5.62 -6.37
N PHE A 36 23.46 4.73 -6.99
CA PHE A 36 24.71 5.11 -7.68
C PHE A 36 24.44 6.06 -8.85
N SER A 37 23.43 5.75 -9.67
CA SER A 37 23.06 6.60 -10.82
C SER A 37 22.52 7.97 -10.39
N ALA A 38 21.80 8.02 -9.25
CA ALA A 38 21.38 9.30 -8.67
C ALA A 38 22.56 10.20 -8.26
N LEU A 39 23.69 9.60 -7.88
CA LEU A 39 24.89 10.31 -7.39
C LEU A 39 25.98 10.45 -8.44
N GLU A 40 25.76 10.00 -9.67
CA GLU A 40 26.76 10.00 -10.75
C GLU A 40 27.35 11.40 -11.04
N GLN A 41 26.52 12.46 -10.95
CA GLN A 41 26.95 13.86 -11.11
C GLN A 41 27.19 14.57 -9.77
N GLY A 42 27.29 13.80 -8.68
CA GLY A 42 27.52 14.30 -7.34
C GLY A 42 26.24 14.61 -6.54
N ILE A 43 26.42 14.69 -5.24
CA ILE A 43 25.31 14.91 -4.29
C ILE A 43 24.59 16.24 -4.54
N SER A 44 25.31 17.28 -4.95
CA SER A 44 24.71 18.60 -5.23
C SER A 44 23.72 18.56 -6.40
N ALA A 45 24.02 17.79 -7.45
CA ALA A 45 23.12 17.61 -8.60
C ALA A 45 21.85 16.84 -8.21
N ALA A 46 21.97 15.78 -7.43
CA ALA A 46 20.83 15.03 -6.91
C ALA A 46 19.92 15.92 -6.04
N PHE A 47 20.49 16.72 -5.14
CA PHE A 47 19.70 17.66 -4.33
C PHE A 47 19.08 18.80 -5.16
N ALA A 48 19.76 19.29 -6.19
CA ALA A 48 19.19 20.28 -7.09
C ALA A 48 17.97 19.73 -7.85
N ALA A 49 18.04 18.49 -8.33
CA ALA A 49 16.93 17.81 -8.99
C ALA A 49 15.73 17.63 -8.05
N LEU A 50 15.94 17.30 -6.77
CA LEU A 50 14.85 17.19 -5.79
C LEU A 50 14.25 18.55 -5.38
N LYS A 51 14.97 19.65 -5.59
CA LYS A 51 14.49 21.02 -5.35
C LYS A 51 13.76 21.63 -6.54
N ASP A 52 13.77 20.98 -7.68
CA ASP A 52 13.01 21.41 -8.84
C ASP A 52 11.52 21.53 -8.51
N ALA A 53 10.84 22.51 -9.09
CA ALA A 53 9.45 22.81 -8.78
C ALA A 53 8.50 21.64 -9.14
N ASP A 54 8.75 20.98 -10.28
CA ASP A 54 7.94 19.84 -10.72
C ASP A 54 8.19 18.62 -9.83
N ALA A 55 9.45 18.37 -9.43
CA ALA A 55 9.79 17.30 -8.50
C ALA A 55 9.14 17.53 -7.13
N GLN A 56 9.16 18.74 -6.60
CA GLN A 56 8.50 19.07 -5.33
C GLN A 56 6.98 18.89 -5.42
N SER A 57 6.36 19.32 -6.52
CA SER A 57 4.95 19.10 -6.77
C SER A 57 4.60 17.61 -6.79
N ALA A 58 5.40 16.78 -7.47
CA ALA A 58 5.23 15.34 -7.54
C ALA A 58 5.37 14.67 -6.15
N ILE A 59 6.36 15.09 -5.33
CA ILE A 59 6.54 14.63 -3.96
C ILE A 59 5.30 14.98 -3.12
N HIS A 60 4.86 16.24 -3.17
CA HIS A 60 3.72 16.72 -2.41
C HIS A 60 2.43 15.99 -2.80
N LEU A 61 2.19 15.81 -4.10
CA LEU A 61 1.02 15.09 -4.62
C LEU A 61 1.01 13.63 -4.16
N THR A 62 2.15 12.94 -4.22
CA THR A 62 2.28 11.56 -3.75
C THR A 62 1.97 11.44 -2.27
N LEU A 63 2.51 12.34 -1.45
CA LEU A 63 2.27 12.36 -0.01
C LEU A 63 0.81 12.68 0.33
N ILE A 64 0.19 13.65 -0.34
CA ILE A 64 -1.23 13.96 -0.15
C ILE A 64 -2.11 12.78 -0.57
N THR A 65 -1.81 12.16 -1.72
CA THR A 65 -2.56 10.98 -2.18
C THR A 65 -2.49 9.86 -1.16
N ALA A 66 -1.30 9.55 -0.64
CA ALA A 66 -1.13 8.55 0.42
C ALA A 66 -1.83 8.96 1.72
N ALA A 67 -1.71 10.23 2.13
CA ALA A 67 -2.35 10.75 3.35
C ALA A 67 -3.89 10.70 3.30
N ILE A 68 -4.50 10.70 2.13
CA ILE A 68 -5.94 10.54 1.96
C ILE A 68 -6.32 9.07 1.76
N ALA A 69 -5.65 8.38 0.83
CA ALA A 69 -6.01 7.01 0.45
C ALA A 69 -5.80 6.00 1.59
N VAL A 70 -4.70 6.12 2.34
CA VAL A 70 -4.35 5.15 3.39
C VAL A 70 -5.32 5.18 4.57
N PRO A 71 -5.69 6.34 5.17
CA PRO A 71 -6.71 6.37 6.23
C PRO A 71 -8.09 5.91 5.75
N LEU A 72 -8.51 6.27 4.54
CA LEU A 72 -9.78 5.80 3.99
C LEU A 72 -9.76 4.27 3.80
N ASN A 73 -8.68 3.71 3.27
CA ASN A 73 -8.53 2.26 3.16
C ASN A 73 -8.44 1.56 4.52
N ALA A 74 -7.87 2.20 5.54
CA ALA A 74 -7.91 1.68 6.90
C ALA A 74 -9.35 1.60 7.43
N ILE A 75 -10.14 2.64 7.28
CA ILE A 75 -11.54 2.68 7.71
C ILE A 75 -12.36 1.61 6.97
N PHE A 76 -12.32 1.59 5.63
CA PHE A 76 -13.04 0.62 4.83
C PHE A 76 -12.53 -0.80 5.05
N GLY A 77 -11.22 -0.99 5.24
CA GLY A 77 -10.60 -2.27 5.52
C GLY A 77 -11.04 -2.85 6.86
N ILE A 78 -11.15 -2.02 7.91
CA ILE A 78 -11.71 -2.42 9.21
C ILE A 78 -13.18 -2.83 9.05
N CYS A 79 -13.99 -2.01 8.38
CA CYS A 79 -15.40 -2.31 8.15
C CYS A 79 -15.60 -3.63 7.39
N ALA A 80 -14.81 -3.84 6.31
CA ALA A 80 -14.86 -5.04 5.50
C ALA A 80 -14.40 -6.27 6.28
N ALA A 81 -13.29 -6.16 7.01
CA ALA A 81 -12.77 -7.24 7.84
C ALA A 81 -13.77 -7.63 8.94
N TRP A 82 -14.34 -6.64 9.60
CA TRP A 82 -15.36 -6.89 10.62
C TRP A 82 -16.58 -7.58 10.04
N ALA A 83 -17.11 -7.10 8.91
CA ALA A 83 -18.25 -7.72 8.26
C ALA A 83 -17.98 -9.19 7.89
N VAL A 84 -16.79 -9.48 7.32
CA VAL A 84 -16.40 -10.83 6.91
C VAL A 84 -16.07 -11.72 8.11
N ALA A 85 -15.33 -11.22 9.12
CA ALA A 85 -14.88 -12.07 10.24
C ALA A 85 -15.99 -12.34 11.28
N LYS A 86 -16.81 -11.32 11.57
CA LYS A 86 -17.74 -11.36 12.71
C LYS A 86 -19.19 -11.72 12.34
N TYR A 87 -19.59 -11.63 11.06
CA TYR A 87 -20.96 -11.90 10.66
C TYR A 87 -21.06 -13.04 9.67
N ASP A 88 -22.15 -13.82 9.78
CA ASP A 88 -22.54 -14.82 8.80
C ASP A 88 -23.75 -14.29 8.02
N PHE A 89 -23.56 -14.06 6.73
CA PHE A 89 -24.59 -13.53 5.84
C PHE A 89 -24.49 -14.14 4.44
N ARG A 90 -25.62 -14.11 3.72
CA ARG A 90 -25.65 -14.54 2.32
C ARG A 90 -24.82 -13.58 1.47
N GLY A 91 -23.86 -14.12 0.70
CA GLY A 91 -22.96 -13.29 -0.13
C GLY A 91 -21.60 -12.97 0.51
N LYS A 92 -21.27 -13.51 1.69
CA LYS A 92 -19.96 -13.35 2.35
C LYS A 92 -18.80 -13.74 1.41
N SER A 93 -18.92 -14.86 0.69
CA SER A 93 -17.91 -15.28 -0.28
C SER A 93 -17.77 -14.32 -1.46
N ILE A 94 -18.87 -13.71 -1.90
CA ILE A 94 -18.84 -12.69 -2.97
C ILE A 94 -18.13 -11.43 -2.45
N LEU A 95 -18.43 -10.97 -1.24
CA LEU A 95 -17.76 -9.83 -0.65
C LEU A 95 -16.25 -10.09 -0.51
N THR A 96 -15.84 -11.27 -0.04
CA THR A 96 -14.42 -11.65 0.05
C THR A 96 -13.77 -11.65 -1.33
N ALA A 97 -14.42 -12.21 -2.35
CA ALA A 97 -13.92 -12.18 -3.72
C ALA A 97 -13.80 -10.76 -4.28
N LEU A 98 -14.74 -9.86 -3.95
CA LEU A 98 -14.67 -8.45 -4.34
C LEU A 98 -13.53 -7.70 -3.64
N ILE A 99 -13.25 -8.02 -2.38
CA ILE A 99 -12.08 -7.47 -1.66
C ILE A 99 -10.78 -7.90 -2.35
N ASP A 100 -10.73 -9.12 -2.88
CA ASP A 100 -9.54 -9.65 -3.56
C ASP A 100 -9.44 -9.24 -5.05
N LEU A 101 -10.51 -8.65 -5.61
CA LEU A 101 -10.59 -8.26 -7.01
C LEU A 101 -9.39 -7.39 -7.47
N PRO A 102 -8.92 -6.38 -6.71
CA PRO A 102 -7.80 -5.54 -7.13
C PRO A 102 -6.49 -6.30 -7.33
N PHE A 103 -6.30 -7.46 -6.70
CA PHE A 103 -5.12 -8.29 -6.95
C PHE A 103 -5.19 -9.05 -8.27
N SER A 104 -6.40 -9.32 -8.77
CA SER A 104 -6.64 -10.06 -10.00
C SER A 104 -6.73 -9.15 -11.23
N VAL A 105 -7.05 -7.88 -11.05
CA VAL A 105 -7.19 -6.89 -12.13
C VAL A 105 -5.90 -6.13 -12.30
N SER A 106 -5.44 -5.97 -13.55
CA SER A 106 -4.30 -5.10 -13.82
C SER A 106 -4.59 -3.68 -13.35
N PRO A 107 -3.66 -3.01 -12.64
CA PRO A 107 -3.84 -1.62 -12.22
C PRO A 107 -4.16 -0.67 -13.38
N VAL A 108 -3.55 -0.87 -14.54
CA VAL A 108 -3.83 -0.07 -15.75
C VAL A 108 -5.28 -0.24 -16.19
N ILE A 109 -5.82 -1.46 -16.18
CA ILE A 109 -7.23 -1.71 -16.51
C ILE A 109 -8.15 -1.04 -15.48
N ALA A 110 -7.80 -1.10 -14.19
CA ALA A 110 -8.53 -0.38 -13.16
C ALA A 110 -8.58 1.14 -13.44
N GLY A 111 -7.45 1.75 -13.79
CA GLY A 111 -7.38 3.15 -14.19
C GLY A 111 -8.28 3.45 -15.39
N LEU A 112 -8.29 2.58 -16.41
CA LEU A 112 -9.16 2.74 -17.59
C LEU A 112 -10.64 2.67 -17.21
N ILE A 113 -11.03 1.77 -16.29
CA ILE A 113 -12.42 1.70 -15.80
C ILE A 113 -12.83 3.04 -15.16
N TYR A 114 -11.96 3.65 -14.35
CA TYR A 114 -12.24 4.97 -13.78
C TYR A 114 -12.43 6.05 -14.86
N VAL A 115 -11.63 6.04 -15.92
CA VAL A 115 -11.80 6.96 -17.05
C VAL A 115 -13.12 6.71 -17.78
N LEU A 116 -13.52 5.46 -17.97
CA LEU A 116 -14.81 5.11 -18.61
C LEU A 116 -16.02 5.48 -17.73
N VAL A 117 -15.88 5.48 -16.42
CA VAL A 117 -16.97 5.85 -15.50
C VAL A 117 -17.05 7.37 -15.31
N PHE A 118 -15.93 8.01 -15.02
CA PHE A 118 -15.84 9.40 -14.55
C PHE A 118 -15.31 10.37 -15.60
N GLY A 119 -14.83 9.89 -16.75
CA GLY A 119 -14.37 10.75 -17.85
C GLY A 119 -15.50 11.55 -18.48
N MET A 120 -15.18 12.60 -19.23
CA MET A 120 -16.16 13.52 -19.84
C MET A 120 -17.23 12.82 -20.68
N GLN A 121 -16.88 11.71 -21.34
CA GLN A 121 -17.78 10.87 -22.14
C GLN A 121 -18.22 9.61 -21.40
N GLY A 122 -17.84 9.48 -20.12
CA GLY A 122 -18.15 8.32 -19.29
C GLY A 122 -19.59 8.35 -18.76
N TRP A 123 -19.97 7.28 -18.07
CA TRP A 123 -21.34 7.12 -17.55
C TRP A 123 -21.77 8.25 -16.62
N LEU A 124 -20.89 8.74 -15.76
CA LEU A 124 -21.15 9.88 -14.87
C LEU A 124 -20.65 11.21 -15.42
N GLY A 125 -20.00 11.22 -16.59
CA GLY A 125 -19.39 12.40 -17.19
C GLY A 125 -20.33 13.61 -17.35
N PRO A 126 -21.54 13.44 -17.92
CA PRO A 126 -22.50 14.54 -18.05
C PRO A 126 -22.89 15.14 -16.71
N TRP A 127 -23.21 14.29 -15.71
CA TRP A 127 -23.59 14.73 -14.38
C TRP A 127 -22.45 15.47 -13.66
N LEU A 128 -21.21 14.94 -13.74
CA LEU A 128 -20.03 15.56 -13.14
C LEU A 128 -19.74 16.93 -13.75
N ARG A 129 -19.89 17.06 -15.06
CA ARG A 129 -19.71 18.32 -15.76
C ARG A 129 -20.75 19.36 -15.35
N ASP A 130 -22.02 18.96 -15.23
CA ASP A 130 -23.12 19.86 -14.83
C ASP A 130 -22.94 20.38 -13.39
N HIS A 131 -22.13 19.67 -12.55
CA HIS A 131 -21.81 20.08 -11.18
C HIS A 131 -20.38 20.64 -11.02
N ASP A 132 -19.66 20.85 -12.14
CA ASP A 132 -18.25 21.32 -12.17
C ASP A 132 -17.28 20.47 -11.32
N ILE A 133 -17.53 19.16 -11.27
CA ILE A 133 -16.69 18.19 -10.53
C ILE A 133 -15.71 17.52 -11.49
N LYS A 134 -14.42 17.69 -11.25
CA LYS A 134 -13.33 17.05 -12.00
C LYS A 134 -12.76 15.90 -11.20
N ILE A 135 -12.89 14.67 -11.71
CA ILE A 135 -12.33 13.45 -11.12
C ILE A 135 -11.11 12.98 -11.92
N VAL A 136 -11.29 12.73 -13.21
CA VAL A 136 -10.20 12.31 -14.10
C VAL A 136 -9.30 13.52 -14.40
N PHE A 137 -8.00 13.28 -14.49
CA PHE A 137 -6.93 14.30 -14.61
C PHE A 137 -6.92 15.31 -13.44
N ALA A 138 -7.29 14.83 -12.25
CA ALA A 138 -7.30 15.62 -11.03
C ALA A 138 -6.98 14.73 -9.81
N LEU A 139 -6.68 15.36 -8.66
CA LEU A 139 -6.37 14.66 -7.40
C LEU A 139 -7.42 13.60 -7.00
N PRO A 140 -8.75 13.83 -7.10
CA PRO A 140 -9.72 12.80 -6.73
C PRO A 140 -9.57 11.50 -7.52
N GLY A 141 -9.28 11.55 -8.81
CA GLY A 141 -9.06 10.36 -9.65
C GLY A 141 -7.83 9.58 -9.22
N ILE A 142 -6.74 10.28 -8.91
CA ILE A 142 -5.50 9.68 -8.41
C ILE A 142 -5.76 8.97 -7.07
N VAL A 143 -6.47 9.63 -6.15
CA VAL A 143 -6.82 9.05 -4.84
C VAL A 143 -7.71 7.81 -5.01
N LEU A 144 -8.76 7.87 -5.83
CA LEU A 144 -9.66 6.75 -6.07
C LEU A 144 -8.94 5.55 -6.69
N ALA A 145 -8.08 5.80 -7.69
CA ALA A 145 -7.28 4.75 -8.32
C ALA A 145 -6.31 4.10 -7.32
N THR A 146 -5.62 4.91 -6.52
CA THR A 146 -4.72 4.43 -5.45
C THR A 146 -5.50 3.64 -4.40
N MET A 147 -6.66 4.14 -3.94
CA MET A 147 -7.51 3.43 -2.99
C MET A 147 -7.94 2.06 -3.51
N PHE A 148 -8.38 1.97 -4.74
CA PHE A 148 -8.79 0.70 -5.34
C PHE A 148 -7.67 -0.34 -5.30
N VAL A 149 -6.47 0.03 -5.76
CA VAL A 149 -5.33 -0.91 -5.81
C VAL A 149 -4.85 -1.30 -4.42
N THR A 150 -4.96 -0.40 -3.44
CA THR A 150 -4.41 -0.62 -2.09
C THR A 150 -5.44 -1.02 -1.03
N PHE A 151 -6.74 -1.02 -1.35
CA PHE A 151 -7.82 -1.44 -0.45
C PHE A 151 -7.64 -2.84 0.16
N PRO A 152 -7.23 -3.88 -0.59
CA PRO A 152 -7.14 -5.23 -0.03
C PRO A 152 -6.12 -5.38 1.10
N PHE A 153 -5.07 -4.54 1.15
CA PHE A 153 -3.96 -4.73 2.09
C PHE A 153 -4.40 -4.70 3.55
N VAL A 154 -5.26 -3.74 3.92
CA VAL A 154 -5.76 -3.64 5.30
C VAL A 154 -6.80 -4.73 5.59
N ALA A 155 -7.74 -4.96 4.67
CA ALA A 155 -8.79 -5.93 4.86
C ALA A 155 -8.24 -7.36 5.01
N ARG A 156 -7.30 -7.76 4.14
CA ARG A 156 -6.69 -9.10 4.15
C ARG A 156 -5.85 -9.37 5.39
N GLU A 157 -5.25 -8.35 5.96
CA GLU A 157 -4.50 -8.48 7.21
C GLU A 157 -5.44 -8.67 8.40
N LEU A 158 -6.54 -7.94 8.42
CA LEU A 158 -7.47 -7.95 9.55
C LEU A 158 -8.45 -9.12 9.54
N ILE A 159 -8.87 -9.63 8.37
CA ILE A 159 -9.85 -10.73 8.29
C ILE A 159 -9.41 -11.97 9.07
N PRO A 160 -8.23 -12.58 8.83
CA PRO A 160 -7.78 -13.74 9.58
C PRO A 160 -7.59 -13.42 11.06
N LEU A 161 -6.99 -12.27 11.39
CA LEU A 161 -6.77 -11.85 12.76
C LEU A 161 -8.08 -11.76 13.56
N MET A 162 -9.10 -11.09 13.01
CA MET A 162 -10.41 -10.98 13.65
C MET A 162 -11.17 -12.31 13.71
N ALA A 163 -10.96 -13.20 12.72
CA ALA A 163 -11.57 -14.53 12.71
C ALA A 163 -10.96 -15.42 13.81
N ASP A 164 -9.65 -15.38 13.98
CA ASP A 164 -8.93 -16.15 15.00
C ASP A 164 -9.26 -15.69 16.44
N GLN A 165 -9.49 -14.39 16.64
CA GLN A 165 -9.89 -13.84 17.95
C GLN A 165 -11.28 -14.26 18.42
N GLY A 166 -12.15 -14.75 17.52
CA GLY A 166 -13.53 -15.11 17.88
C GLY A 166 -14.38 -13.91 18.29
N ARG A 167 -15.43 -14.15 19.11
CA ARG A 167 -16.42 -13.13 19.55
C ARG A 167 -16.54 -13.01 21.06
N ASP A 168 -15.89 -13.89 21.81
CA ASP A 168 -16.13 -14.08 23.24
C ASP A 168 -15.91 -12.81 24.07
N GLU A 169 -14.86 -12.05 23.76
CA GLU A 169 -14.54 -10.80 24.47
C GLU A 169 -15.54 -9.68 24.16
N GLU A 170 -16.02 -9.61 22.92
CA GLU A 170 -17.02 -8.63 22.48
C GLU A 170 -18.38 -8.95 23.10
N GLU A 171 -18.77 -10.23 23.14
CA GLU A 171 -20.00 -10.70 23.78
C GLU A 171 -19.96 -10.46 25.29
N ALA A 172 -18.84 -10.73 25.96
CA ALA A 172 -18.62 -10.40 27.36
C ALA A 172 -18.78 -8.91 27.64
N ALA A 173 -18.19 -8.04 26.80
CA ALA A 173 -18.32 -6.60 26.95
C ALA A 173 -19.77 -6.13 26.82
N VAL A 174 -20.53 -6.66 25.87
CA VAL A 174 -21.96 -6.34 25.67
C VAL A 174 -22.79 -6.84 26.85
N THR A 175 -22.53 -8.04 27.38
CA THR A 175 -23.24 -8.56 28.58
C THR A 175 -22.98 -7.72 29.83
N LEU A 176 -21.82 -7.06 29.92
CA LEU A 176 -21.48 -6.11 30.97
C LEU A 176 -22.06 -4.71 30.73
N GLY A 177 -22.87 -4.51 29.67
CA GLY A 177 -23.60 -3.28 29.39
C GLY A 177 -22.85 -2.29 28.48
N ALA A 178 -21.76 -2.70 27.83
CA ALA A 178 -21.08 -1.86 26.85
C ALA A 178 -21.94 -1.68 25.59
N SER A 179 -22.01 -0.45 25.05
CA SER A 179 -22.60 -0.22 23.73
C SER A 179 -21.68 -0.76 22.63
N GLY A 180 -22.21 -1.05 21.42
CA GLY A 180 -21.42 -1.54 20.30
C GLY A 180 -20.21 -0.64 19.96
N PHE A 181 -20.35 0.68 20.02
CA PHE A 181 -19.24 1.61 19.81
C PHE A 181 -18.19 1.57 20.94
N GLN A 182 -18.63 1.38 22.18
CA GLN A 182 -17.72 1.18 23.32
C GLN A 182 -16.98 -0.14 23.20
N THR A 183 -17.65 -1.21 22.81
CA THR A 183 -17.02 -2.53 22.53
C THR A 183 -15.97 -2.40 21.45
N PHE A 184 -16.30 -1.73 20.36
CA PHE A 184 -15.32 -1.49 19.27
C PHE A 184 -14.08 -0.74 19.78
N LEU A 185 -14.23 0.39 20.45
CA LEU A 185 -13.09 1.22 20.87
C LEU A 185 -12.27 0.61 21.99
N ARG A 186 -12.90 -0.16 22.91
CA ARG A 186 -12.24 -0.65 24.12
C ARG A 186 -11.80 -2.11 24.04
N VAL A 187 -12.39 -2.89 23.14
CA VAL A 187 -12.11 -4.33 22.98
C VAL A 187 -11.56 -4.59 21.58
N THR A 188 -12.36 -4.39 20.54
CA THR A 188 -11.98 -4.81 19.18
C THR A 188 -10.77 -4.03 18.67
N LEU A 189 -10.77 -2.70 18.71
CA LEU A 189 -9.69 -1.88 18.19
C LEU A 189 -8.33 -2.09 18.89
N PRO A 190 -8.25 -2.20 20.23
CA PRO A 190 -7.02 -2.58 20.91
C PRO A 190 -6.50 -3.96 20.54
N ASN A 191 -7.40 -4.93 20.31
CA ASN A 191 -7.02 -6.30 19.96
C ASN A 191 -6.46 -6.42 18.54
N ILE A 192 -6.96 -5.60 17.59
CA ILE A 192 -6.50 -5.60 16.21
C ILE A 192 -5.39 -4.57 15.93
N LYS A 193 -5.01 -3.75 16.90
CA LYS A 193 -4.11 -2.58 16.70
C LYS A 193 -2.83 -2.90 15.93
N TRP A 194 -2.22 -4.06 16.19
CA TRP A 194 -0.96 -4.45 15.57
C TRP A 194 -1.15 -4.92 14.13
N GLY A 195 -2.17 -5.74 13.86
CA GLY A 195 -2.54 -6.13 12.49
C GLY A 195 -3.00 -4.92 11.67
N LEU A 196 -3.76 -4.01 12.29
CA LEU A 196 -4.15 -2.76 11.64
C LEU A 196 -2.93 -1.91 11.27
N LEU A 197 -2.00 -1.71 12.19
CA LEU A 197 -0.78 -0.96 11.94
C LEU A 197 0.06 -1.59 10.83
N TYR A 198 0.18 -2.92 10.84
CA TYR A 198 0.87 -3.67 9.80
C TYR A 198 0.18 -3.49 8.43
N GLY A 199 -1.12 -3.69 8.35
CA GLY A 199 -1.90 -3.49 7.12
C GLY A 199 -1.81 -2.05 6.59
N VAL A 200 -1.83 -1.06 7.48
CA VAL A 200 -1.66 0.37 7.14
C VAL A 200 -0.26 0.65 6.59
N LEU A 201 0.79 0.10 7.18
CA LEU A 201 2.16 0.26 6.68
C LEU A 201 2.35 -0.36 5.29
N LEU A 202 1.80 -1.56 5.05
CA LEU A 202 1.82 -2.19 3.72
C LEU A 202 1.01 -1.37 2.70
N CYS A 203 -0.18 -0.92 3.08
CA CYS A 203 -1.02 -0.06 2.27
C CYS A 203 -0.28 1.24 1.88
N ASN A 204 0.39 1.89 2.85
CA ASN A 204 1.16 3.11 2.62
C ASN A 204 2.34 2.89 1.65
N ALA A 205 3.14 1.85 1.87
CA ALA A 205 4.26 1.53 0.98
C ALA A 205 3.78 1.29 -0.46
N ARG A 206 2.65 0.56 -0.62
CA ARG A 206 2.06 0.29 -1.93
C ARG A 206 1.44 1.54 -2.56
N ALA A 207 0.79 2.40 -1.77
CA ALA A 207 0.15 3.63 -2.24
C ALA A 207 1.18 4.64 -2.79
N MET A 208 2.31 4.83 -2.11
CA MET A 208 3.37 5.74 -2.56
C MET A 208 4.04 5.28 -3.86
N GLY A 209 4.11 3.98 -4.10
CA GLY A 209 4.67 3.39 -5.32
C GLY A 209 3.64 3.11 -6.41
N GLU A 210 2.39 3.62 -6.31
CA GLU A 210 1.38 3.35 -7.32
C GLU A 210 1.69 4.08 -8.63
N PHE A 211 1.79 3.30 -9.70
CA PHE A 211 2.08 3.78 -11.04
C PHE A 211 0.97 3.41 -12.02
N GLY A 212 0.61 2.13 -12.11
CA GLY A 212 -0.21 1.59 -13.19
C GLY A 212 -1.60 2.21 -13.33
N ALA A 213 -2.37 2.30 -12.23
CA ALA A 213 -3.70 2.89 -12.26
C ALA A 213 -3.63 4.41 -12.37
N VAL A 214 -2.66 5.01 -11.68
CA VAL A 214 -2.47 6.46 -11.66
C VAL A 214 -2.00 6.97 -13.02
N SER A 215 -1.16 6.24 -13.76
CA SER A 215 -0.72 6.66 -15.11
C SER A 215 -1.88 6.91 -16.08
N VAL A 216 -2.97 6.18 -15.94
CA VAL A 216 -4.15 6.35 -16.79
C VAL A 216 -5.03 7.51 -16.34
N VAL A 217 -5.25 7.68 -15.04
CA VAL A 217 -6.20 8.68 -14.51
C VAL A 217 -5.59 10.06 -14.28
N SER A 218 -4.25 10.17 -14.21
CA SER A 218 -3.58 11.45 -13.94
C SER A 218 -3.43 12.34 -15.15
N GLY A 219 -3.26 11.76 -16.34
CA GLY A 219 -2.98 12.51 -17.58
C GLY A 219 -1.58 13.12 -17.64
N HIS A 220 -0.66 12.77 -16.73
CA HIS A 220 0.76 13.20 -16.71
C HIS A 220 0.95 14.74 -16.80
N ILE A 221 0.10 15.52 -16.10
CA ILE A 221 0.21 16.97 -16.12
C ILE A 221 1.26 17.39 -15.10
N ARG A 222 2.44 17.84 -15.59
CA ARG A 222 3.55 18.29 -14.74
C ARG A 222 3.10 19.39 -13.79
N GLY A 223 3.55 19.31 -12.55
CA GLY A 223 3.20 20.28 -11.52
C GLY A 223 1.78 20.18 -10.96
N LEU A 224 0.88 19.34 -11.52
CA LEU A 224 -0.51 19.22 -11.08
C LEU A 224 -0.95 17.80 -10.75
N THR A 225 -0.73 16.82 -11.64
CA THR A 225 -1.23 15.45 -11.49
C THR A 225 -0.13 14.40 -11.66
N ASP A 226 1.12 14.84 -11.71
CA ASP A 226 2.29 14.00 -11.88
C ASP A 226 2.78 13.55 -10.49
N THR A 227 2.59 12.26 -10.16
CA THR A 227 3.09 11.67 -8.91
C THR A 227 4.56 11.29 -9.03
N MET A 228 5.26 11.03 -7.92
CA MET A 228 6.68 10.66 -7.95
C MET A 228 6.99 9.51 -8.94
N PRO A 229 6.26 8.37 -8.94
CA PRO A 229 6.51 7.31 -9.92
C PRO A 229 6.34 7.76 -11.37
N LEU A 230 5.33 8.58 -11.66
CA LEU A 230 5.12 9.14 -13.01
C LEU A 230 6.21 10.15 -13.37
N HIS A 231 6.60 10.99 -12.43
CA HIS A 231 7.65 11.99 -12.63
C HIS A 231 9.01 11.34 -12.94
N VAL A 232 9.31 10.19 -12.31
CA VAL A 232 10.49 9.38 -12.66
C VAL A 232 10.44 8.94 -14.12
N GLU A 233 9.28 8.45 -14.60
CA GLU A 233 9.08 8.06 -16.00
C GLU A 233 9.26 9.26 -16.94
N VAL A 234 8.67 10.40 -16.63
CA VAL A 234 8.77 11.64 -17.41
C VAL A 234 10.23 12.09 -17.53
N LEU A 235 10.94 12.18 -16.42
CA LEU A 235 12.35 12.57 -16.40
C LEU A 235 13.23 11.56 -17.18
N TYR A 236 12.95 10.27 -17.05
CA TYR A 236 13.68 9.23 -17.78
C TYR A 236 13.47 9.35 -19.29
N ASN A 237 12.25 9.58 -19.74
CA ASN A 237 11.91 9.77 -21.15
C ASN A 237 12.48 11.09 -21.73
N ASP A 238 12.68 12.09 -20.87
CA ASP A 238 13.36 13.36 -21.22
C ASP A 238 14.89 13.25 -21.19
N TYR A 239 15.45 12.03 -20.99
CA TYR A 239 16.90 11.78 -20.89
C TYR A 239 17.60 12.47 -19.69
N GLN A 240 16.81 12.87 -18.68
CA GLN A 240 17.32 13.47 -17.43
C GLN A 240 17.58 12.37 -16.38
N TYR A 241 18.46 11.45 -16.69
CA TYR A 241 18.66 10.22 -15.90
C TYR A 241 19.02 10.49 -14.43
N VAL A 242 19.93 11.45 -14.15
CA VAL A 242 20.33 11.75 -12.78
C VAL A 242 19.15 12.27 -11.96
N ALA A 243 18.32 13.14 -12.53
CA ALA A 243 17.11 13.63 -11.88
C ALA A 243 16.08 12.50 -11.68
N ALA A 244 15.85 11.65 -12.68
CA ALA A 244 14.97 10.50 -12.56
C ALA A 244 15.41 9.57 -11.43
N PHE A 245 16.70 9.21 -11.37
CA PHE A 245 17.23 8.36 -10.32
C PHE A 245 17.27 9.03 -8.95
N ALA A 246 17.43 10.38 -8.86
CA ALA A 246 17.32 11.10 -7.61
C ALA A 246 15.91 11.00 -7.01
N VAL A 247 14.87 11.23 -7.81
CA VAL A 247 13.48 11.07 -7.37
C VAL A 247 13.16 9.61 -7.04
N ALA A 248 13.62 8.65 -7.86
CA ALA A 248 13.47 7.22 -7.60
C ALA A 248 14.17 6.79 -6.29
N SER A 249 15.35 7.34 -6.00
CA SER A 249 16.09 7.09 -4.75
C SER A 249 15.31 7.60 -3.53
N LEU A 250 14.69 8.78 -3.63
CA LEU A 250 13.84 9.30 -2.57
C LEU A 250 12.63 8.39 -2.32
N LEU A 251 11.97 7.93 -3.38
CA LEU A 251 10.85 6.98 -3.26
C LEU A 251 11.30 5.66 -2.62
N ALA A 252 12.46 5.13 -3.03
CA ALA A 252 13.07 3.93 -2.44
C ALA A 252 13.41 4.13 -0.95
N LEU A 253 13.93 5.30 -0.56
CA LEU A 253 14.19 5.64 0.84
C LEU A 253 12.91 5.67 1.67
N LEU A 254 11.83 6.26 1.17
CA LEU A 254 10.54 6.27 1.84
C LEU A 254 10.00 4.85 2.04
N ALA A 255 10.14 3.98 1.04
CA ALA A 255 9.77 2.57 1.16
C ALA A 255 10.64 1.83 2.19
N ILE A 256 11.96 2.05 2.19
CA ILE A 256 12.89 1.45 3.18
C ILE A 256 12.54 1.92 4.60
N VAL A 257 12.27 3.22 4.79
CA VAL A 257 11.84 3.75 6.10
C VAL A 257 10.56 3.06 6.57
N THR A 258 9.58 2.89 5.69
CA THR A 258 8.33 2.18 6.02
C THR A 258 8.60 0.72 6.42
N LEU A 259 9.50 0.01 5.72
CA LEU A 259 9.90 -1.36 6.05
C LEU A 259 10.68 -1.44 7.37
N ILE A 260 11.57 -0.48 7.65
CA ILE A 260 12.30 -0.40 8.91
C ILE A 260 11.32 -0.18 10.07
N LEU A 261 10.37 0.75 9.93
CA LEU A 261 9.33 0.99 10.93
C LEU A 261 8.51 -0.28 11.18
N LYS A 262 8.12 -0.98 10.13
CA LYS A 262 7.44 -2.28 10.21
C LYS A 262 8.27 -3.28 11.02
N SER A 263 9.53 -3.50 10.64
CA SER A 263 10.41 -4.47 11.31
C SER A 263 10.69 -4.12 12.76
N LEU A 264 10.83 -2.83 13.08
CA LEU A 264 11.00 -2.37 14.46
C LEU A 264 9.75 -2.64 15.30
N LEU A 265 8.56 -2.44 14.74
CA LEU A 265 7.31 -2.74 15.40
C LEU A 265 7.15 -4.25 15.64
N GLU A 266 7.41 -5.07 14.63
CA GLU A 266 7.41 -6.53 14.77
C GLU A 266 8.37 -7.00 15.87
N TRP A 267 9.58 -6.47 15.88
CA TRP A 267 10.59 -6.85 16.89
C TRP A 267 10.19 -6.42 18.31
N ARG A 268 9.68 -5.19 18.46
CA ARG A 268 9.33 -4.65 19.77
C ARG A 268 8.10 -5.31 20.39
N TYR A 269 7.18 -5.75 19.55
CA TYR A 269 5.89 -6.31 19.97
C TYR A 269 5.72 -7.78 19.56
N ALA A 270 6.82 -8.47 19.27
CA ALA A 270 6.84 -9.88 18.87
C ALA A 270 6.08 -10.78 19.86
N ASP A 271 6.22 -10.52 21.17
CA ASP A 271 5.56 -11.29 22.21
C ASP A 271 4.04 -11.05 22.25
N GLU A 272 3.57 -9.82 22.01
CA GLU A 272 2.14 -9.50 21.94
C GLU A 272 1.52 -10.07 20.65
N ILE A 273 2.21 -9.99 19.52
CA ILE A 273 1.78 -10.56 18.24
C ILE A 273 1.74 -12.10 18.34
N ALA A 274 2.73 -12.72 18.96
CA ALA A 274 2.77 -14.17 19.17
C ALA A 274 1.69 -14.65 20.18
N ALA A 275 1.29 -13.82 21.13
CA ALA A 275 0.20 -14.13 22.05
C ALA A 275 -1.15 -14.16 21.35
N VAL A 276 -1.40 -13.23 20.42
CA VAL A 276 -2.61 -13.17 19.59
C VAL A 276 -2.77 -14.41 18.68
N HIS A 277 -1.67 -15.00 18.22
CA HIS A 277 -1.68 -16.19 17.36
C HIS A 277 -1.74 -17.52 18.15
N ARG A 278 -1.76 -17.50 19.51
CA ARG A 278 -1.81 -18.70 20.36
C ARG A 278 -3.19 -18.98 20.96
N HIS A 279 -4.16 -18.14 20.74
CA HIS A 279 -5.56 -18.31 21.12
C HIS A 279 -6.41 -18.65 19.91
#